data_bcd7b914fb059a636c02bee0f421f783
#
_entry.id   bcd7b914fb059a636c02bee0f421f783
#
_cell.length_a   1.000
_cell.length_b   1.000
_cell.length_c   1.000
_cell.angle_alpha   90.00
_cell.angle_beta   90.00
_cell.angle_gamma   90.00
#
_symmetry.space_group_name_H-M   'P 1'
#
loop_
_entity.id
_entity.type
_entity.pdbx_description
1 polymer ?
#
loop_
_entity_poly.entity_id
_entity_poly.type
_entity_poly.pdbx_seq_one_letter_code
_entity_poly.pdbx_strand_id
1 'polypeptide(L)'
;MNTTMIATVAGRVLIASLFIFAGVAKIITPEIYLDHMTEVGVPTVLFPAVIALELGAGTALFFGFRIRETTAALGFFCILTAVFFHHDLAEKVERTSFAKDLAIAGGLIAMSAAAEASRRKRTLQERAA
;
A
#
# COMPACT_ATOMS: atom_id res chain seq x y z
N MET A 1 -27.00 0.23 -1.28
CA MET A 1 -25.62 0.23 -0.76
C MET A 1 -25.62 1.01 0.56
N ASN A 2 -25.22 0.39 1.65
CA ASN A 2 -25.25 1.06 2.96
C ASN A 2 -23.97 1.90 3.18
N THR A 3 -24.01 2.79 4.18
CA THR A 3 -22.91 3.72 4.48
C THR A 3 -21.57 3.01 4.72
N THR A 4 -21.56 1.88 5.41
CA THR A 4 -20.37 1.09 5.67
C THR A 4 -19.73 0.57 4.37
N MET A 5 -20.53 0.10 3.45
CA MET A 5 -20.07 -0.38 2.16
C MET A 5 -19.48 0.74 1.30
N ILE A 6 -20.14 1.91 1.30
CA ILE A 6 -19.65 3.11 0.60
C ILE A 6 -18.30 3.53 1.18
N ALA A 7 -18.18 3.63 2.50
CA ALA A 7 -16.94 4.01 3.17
C ALA A 7 -15.80 3.03 2.89
N THR A 8 -16.08 1.73 2.91
CA THR A 8 -15.08 0.68 2.63
C THR A 8 -14.57 0.78 1.18
N VAL A 9 -15.49 0.95 0.22
CA VAL A 9 -15.10 1.09 -1.20
C VAL A 9 -14.33 2.38 -1.42
N ALA A 10 -14.79 3.50 -0.86
CA ALA A 10 -14.12 4.80 -0.98
C ALA A 10 -12.69 4.76 -0.40
N GLY A 11 -12.53 4.24 0.81
CA GLY A 11 -11.22 4.09 1.45
C GLY A 11 -10.27 3.23 0.62
N ARG A 12 -10.76 2.11 0.11
CA ARG A 12 -10.00 1.21 -0.76
C ARG A 12 -9.55 1.90 -2.06
N VAL A 13 -10.46 2.59 -2.74
CA VAL A 13 -10.16 3.29 -3.98
C VAL A 13 -9.14 4.41 -3.76
N LEU A 14 -9.27 5.19 -2.69
CA LEU A 14 -8.33 6.27 -2.37
C LEU A 14 -6.90 5.72 -2.14
N ILE A 15 -6.77 4.67 -1.34
CA ILE A 15 -5.45 4.06 -1.08
C ILE A 15 -4.89 3.42 -2.35
N ALA A 16 -5.70 2.68 -3.10
CA ALA A 16 -5.28 2.05 -4.36
C ALA A 16 -4.78 3.09 -5.37
N SER A 17 -5.49 4.21 -5.51
CA SER A 17 -5.11 5.31 -6.41
C SER A 17 -3.74 5.90 -6.07
N LEU A 18 -3.39 5.99 -4.78
CA LEU A 18 -2.07 6.43 -4.35
C LEU A 18 -0.95 5.55 -4.93
N PHE A 19 -1.10 4.22 -4.82
CA PHE A 19 -0.08 3.29 -5.32
C PHE A 19 -0.01 3.26 -6.85
N ILE A 20 -1.15 3.30 -7.52
CA ILE A 20 -1.19 3.38 -8.99
C ILE A 20 -0.48 4.67 -9.45
N PHE A 21 -0.80 5.80 -8.83
CA PHE A 21 -0.16 7.08 -9.14
C PHE A 21 1.35 7.03 -8.87
N ALA A 22 1.78 6.47 -7.75
CA ALA A 22 3.19 6.33 -7.40
C ALA A 22 3.95 5.45 -8.40
N GLY A 23 3.36 4.35 -8.83
CA GLY A 23 3.95 3.46 -9.85
C GLY A 23 4.07 4.13 -11.20
N VAL A 24 3.03 4.86 -11.63
CA VAL A 24 3.05 5.64 -12.88
C VAL A 24 4.10 6.75 -12.83
N ALA A 25 4.20 7.48 -11.72
CA ALA A 25 5.19 8.53 -11.54
C ALA A 25 6.63 7.99 -11.69
N LYS A 26 6.91 6.79 -11.17
CA LYS A 26 8.21 6.12 -11.33
C LYS A 26 8.55 5.76 -12.78
N ILE A 27 7.53 5.46 -13.59
CA ILE A 27 7.73 5.21 -15.02
C ILE A 27 8.02 6.51 -15.77
N ILE A 28 7.35 7.60 -15.42
CA ILE A 28 7.46 8.88 -16.11
C ILE A 28 8.76 9.61 -15.77
N THR A 29 9.17 9.58 -14.49
CA THR A 29 10.36 10.26 -13.98
C THR A 29 11.24 9.33 -13.17
N PRO A 30 11.83 8.29 -13.76
CA PRO A 30 12.57 7.26 -13.04
C PRO A 30 13.83 7.79 -12.33
N GLU A 31 14.46 8.81 -12.89
CA GLU A 31 15.76 9.34 -12.44
C GLU A 31 15.70 9.75 -10.96
N ILE A 32 14.67 10.49 -10.58
CA ILE A 32 14.50 10.99 -9.19
C ILE A 32 14.48 9.84 -8.19
N TYR A 33 13.79 8.76 -8.53
CA TYR A 33 13.65 7.60 -7.64
C TYR A 33 14.91 6.74 -7.61
N LEU A 34 15.59 6.57 -8.76
CA LEU A 34 16.85 5.83 -8.85
C LEU A 34 17.97 6.54 -8.10
N ASP A 35 18.06 7.86 -8.21
CA ASP A 35 19.01 8.67 -7.46
C ASP A 35 18.79 8.53 -5.96
N HIS A 36 17.54 8.65 -5.52
CA HIS A 36 17.20 8.48 -4.10
C HIS A 36 17.49 7.06 -3.58
N MET A 37 17.22 6.02 -4.37
CA MET A 37 17.60 4.64 -4.02
C MET A 37 19.12 4.52 -3.83
N THR A 38 19.89 5.14 -4.70
CA THR A 38 21.36 5.13 -4.62
C THR A 38 21.86 5.86 -3.36
N GLU A 39 21.29 7.02 -3.06
CA GLU A 39 21.62 7.81 -1.87
C GLU A 39 21.40 7.04 -0.56
N VAL A 40 20.30 6.28 -0.46
CA VAL A 40 19.99 5.50 0.74
C VAL A 40 20.57 4.08 0.72
N GLY A 41 21.33 3.72 -0.32
CA GLY A 41 21.99 2.43 -0.43
C GLY A 41 21.07 1.25 -0.79
N VAL A 42 19.90 1.51 -1.36
CA VAL A 42 18.99 0.47 -1.85
C VAL A 42 19.36 0.07 -3.29
N PRO A 43 19.52 -1.22 -3.58
CA PRO A 43 19.91 -1.66 -4.93
C PRO A 43 18.89 -1.27 -6.00
N THR A 44 19.32 -0.55 -7.03
CA THR A 44 18.45 -0.07 -8.11
C THR A 44 17.87 -1.19 -8.97
N VAL A 45 18.41 -2.39 -8.90
CA VAL A 45 17.86 -3.60 -9.54
C VAL A 45 16.44 -3.93 -9.03
N LEU A 46 16.08 -3.46 -7.84
CA LEU A 46 14.74 -3.63 -7.25
C LEU A 46 13.70 -2.67 -7.83
N PHE A 47 14.11 -1.65 -8.56
CA PHE A 47 13.20 -0.61 -9.06
C PHE A 47 12.06 -1.15 -9.93
N PRO A 48 12.29 -2.03 -10.93
CA PRO A 48 11.20 -2.63 -11.69
C PRO A 48 10.22 -3.46 -10.84
N ALA A 49 10.74 -4.15 -9.82
CA ALA A 49 9.91 -4.92 -8.88
C ALA A 49 9.00 -4.01 -8.04
N VAL A 50 9.51 -2.86 -7.62
CA VAL A 50 8.72 -1.84 -6.90
C VAL A 50 7.59 -1.31 -7.78
N ILE A 51 7.86 -0.94 -9.03
CA ILE A 51 6.84 -0.50 -9.98
C ILE A 51 5.79 -1.59 -10.19
N ALA A 52 6.21 -2.84 -10.40
CA ALA A 52 5.31 -3.98 -10.58
C ALA A 52 4.41 -4.20 -9.35
N LEU A 53 4.97 -4.07 -8.15
CA LEU A 53 4.21 -4.18 -6.91
C LEU A 53 3.18 -3.04 -6.78
N GLU A 54 3.59 -1.79 -6.96
CA GLU A 54 2.70 -0.63 -6.82
C GLU A 54 1.57 -0.64 -7.84
N LEU A 55 1.86 -0.89 -9.10
CA LEU A 55 0.85 -0.96 -10.16
C LEU A 55 -0.01 -2.23 -10.05
N GLY A 56 0.61 -3.38 -9.85
CA GLY A 56 -0.09 -4.67 -9.78
C GLY A 56 -0.99 -4.76 -8.55
N ALA A 57 -0.43 -4.56 -7.37
CA ALA A 57 -1.20 -4.60 -6.12
C ALA A 57 -2.15 -3.40 -5.99
N GLY A 58 -1.76 -2.21 -6.45
CA GLY A 58 -2.64 -1.04 -6.48
C GLY A 58 -3.87 -1.29 -7.36
N THR A 59 -3.70 -1.82 -8.55
CA THR A 59 -4.80 -2.16 -9.46
C THR A 59 -5.68 -3.28 -8.89
N ALA A 60 -5.08 -4.33 -8.34
CA ALA A 60 -5.81 -5.40 -7.68
C ALA A 60 -6.67 -4.87 -6.52
N LEU A 61 -6.12 -3.99 -5.71
CA LEU A 61 -6.84 -3.35 -4.60
C LEU A 61 -7.96 -2.45 -5.11
N PHE A 62 -7.72 -1.69 -6.17
CA PHE A 62 -8.74 -0.82 -6.77
C PHE A 62 -10.00 -1.59 -7.15
N PHE A 63 -9.83 -2.73 -7.83
CA PHE A 63 -10.95 -3.59 -8.22
C PHE A 63 -11.44 -4.53 -7.11
N GLY A 64 -10.80 -4.54 -5.95
CA GLY A 64 -11.19 -5.37 -4.82
C GLY A 64 -10.79 -6.85 -4.96
N PHE A 65 -9.75 -7.12 -5.74
CA PHE A 65 -9.23 -8.47 -5.92
C PHE A 65 -8.26 -8.83 -4.79
N ARG A 66 -8.51 -9.97 -4.11
CA ARG A 66 -7.67 -10.49 -3.02
C ARG A 66 -7.27 -9.43 -2.00
N ILE A 67 -8.24 -8.67 -1.50
CA ILE A 67 -8.03 -7.49 -0.65
C ILE A 67 -7.08 -7.80 0.53
N ARG A 68 -7.25 -8.92 1.21
CA ARG A 68 -6.42 -9.29 2.35
C ARG A 68 -4.93 -9.37 2.01
N GLU A 69 -4.61 -10.12 0.96
CA GLU A 69 -3.22 -10.35 0.53
C GLU A 69 -2.61 -9.09 -0.06
N THR A 70 -3.39 -8.39 -0.86
CA THR A 70 -2.96 -7.14 -1.52
C THR A 70 -2.66 -6.05 -0.49
N THR A 71 -3.54 -5.85 0.50
CA THR A 71 -3.32 -4.85 1.54
C THR A 71 -2.20 -5.23 2.49
N ALA A 72 -2.01 -6.51 2.78
CA ALA A 72 -0.88 -6.99 3.58
C ALA A 72 0.45 -6.72 2.87
N ALA A 73 0.54 -7.01 1.57
CA ALA A 73 1.74 -6.78 0.77
C ALA A 73 2.08 -5.27 0.68
N LEU A 74 1.09 -4.44 0.37
CA LEU A 74 1.28 -2.99 0.30
C LEU A 74 1.59 -2.37 1.67
N GLY A 75 0.97 -2.85 2.74
CA GLY A 75 1.26 -2.40 4.10
C GLY A 75 2.69 -2.72 4.52
N PHE A 76 3.16 -3.93 4.25
CA PHE A 76 4.55 -4.32 4.48
C PHE A 76 5.53 -3.46 3.64
N PHE A 77 5.20 -3.22 2.38
CA PHE A 77 5.98 -2.36 1.50
C PHE A 77 6.09 -0.93 2.05
N CYS A 78 4.99 -0.33 2.56
CA CYS A 78 5.02 0.99 3.19
C CYS A 78 5.95 1.05 4.42
N ILE A 79 5.94 0.00 5.24
CA ILE A 79 6.84 -0.08 6.40
C ILE A 79 8.31 -0.13 5.94
N LEU A 80 8.61 -0.94 4.93
CA LEU A 80 9.96 -0.99 4.36
C LEU A 80 10.37 0.36 3.78
N THR A 81 9.49 1.02 3.04
CA THR A 81 9.75 2.36 2.48
C THR A 81 10.04 3.38 3.59
N ALA A 82 9.23 3.40 4.64
CA ALA A 82 9.45 4.29 5.78
C ALA A 82 10.85 4.08 6.39
N VAL A 83 11.22 2.82 6.65
CA VAL A 83 12.48 2.49 7.31
C VAL A 83 13.70 2.78 6.45
N PHE A 84 13.64 2.47 5.15
CA PHE A 84 14.80 2.59 4.27
C PHE A 84 14.96 3.97 3.64
N PHE A 85 13.86 4.64 3.30
CA PHE A 85 13.89 5.90 2.56
C PHE A 85 13.66 7.15 3.43
N HIS A 86 13.00 7.01 4.58
CA HIS A 86 12.60 8.13 5.42
C HIS A 86 13.12 7.99 6.85
N HIS A 87 14.38 7.61 7.00
CA HIS A 87 14.98 7.35 8.32
C HIS A 87 15.63 8.58 8.97
N ASP A 88 15.89 9.65 8.23
CA ASP A 88 16.41 10.89 8.83
C ASP A 88 15.27 11.69 9.50
N LEU A 89 14.93 11.28 10.71
CA LEU A 89 13.84 11.88 11.49
C LEU A 89 14.15 13.28 12.02
N ALA A 90 15.38 13.76 11.88
CA ALA A 90 15.75 15.13 12.20
C ALA A 90 15.26 16.10 11.12
N GLU A 91 15.25 15.68 9.87
CA GLU A 91 14.75 16.44 8.74
C GLU A 91 13.22 16.42 8.72
N LYS A 92 12.58 17.61 8.59
CA LYS A 92 11.12 17.75 8.71
C LYS A 92 10.35 16.99 7.62
N VAL A 93 10.81 17.05 6.38
CA VAL A 93 10.15 16.39 5.23
C VAL A 93 10.23 14.88 5.39
N GLU A 94 11.39 14.36 5.75
CA GLU A 94 11.62 12.93 5.97
C GLU A 94 10.76 12.40 7.13
N ARG A 95 10.72 13.13 8.25
CA ARG A 95 9.87 12.78 9.40
C ARG A 95 8.39 12.73 9.03
N THR A 96 7.93 13.68 8.21
CA THR A 96 6.53 13.72 7.75
C THR A 96 6.24 12.56 6.81
N SER A 97 7.15 12.24 5.88
CA SER A 97 7.03 11.14 4.95
C SER A 97 7.00 9.79 5.68
N PHE A 98 7.89 9.61 6.67
CA PHE A 98 7.90 8.45 7.57
C PHE A 98 6.53 8.25 8.25
N ALA A 99 6.01 9.31 8.86
CA ALA A 99 4.71 9.27 9.53
C ALA A 99 3.55 8.94 8.58
N LYS A 100 3.57 9.49 7.37
CA LYS A 100 2.57 9.19 6.32
C LYS A 100 2.62 7.73 5.90
N ASP A 101 3.79 7.18 5.65
CA ASP A 101 3.95 5.77 5.26
C ASP A 101 3.45 4.83 6.36
N LEU A 102 3.75 5.13 7.63
CA LEU A 102 3.22 4.35 8.74
C LEU A 102 1.70 4.48 8.88
N ALA A 103 1.12 5.65 8.64
CA ALA A 103 -0.32 5.86 8.68
C ALA A 103 -1.02 5.08 7.56
N ILE A 104 -0.46 5.07 6.35
CA ILE A 104 -0.97 4.29 5.22
C ILE A 104 -0.88 2.79 5.54
N ALA A 105 0.26 2.33 6.07
CA ALA A 105 0.44 0.95 6.49
C ALA A 105 -0.60 0.54 7.55
N GLY A 106 -0.88 1.40 8.52
CA GLY A 106 -1.93 1.19 9.53
C GLY A 106 -3.31 1.01 8.92
N GLY A 107 -3.67 1.86 7.96
CA GLY A 107 -4.93 1.75 7.22
C GLY A 107 -5.03 0.44 6.42
N LEU A 108 -3.96 0.03 5.76
CA LEU A 108 -3.87 -1.22 5.01
C LEU A 108 -3.98 -2.45 5.92
N ILE A 109 -3.33 -2.44 7.07
CA ILE A 109 -3.43 -3.51 8.07
C ILE A 109 -4.87 -3.63 8.58
N ALA A 110 -5.51 -2.52 8.92
CA ALA A 110 -6.90 -2.51 9.35
C ALA A 110 -7.84 -3.04 8.26
N MET A 111 -7.61 -2.69 7.00
CA MET A 111 -8.37 -3.19 5.87
C MET A 111 -8.18 -4.69 5.65
N SER A 112 -6.96 -5.20 5.81
CA SER A 112 -6.64 -6.63 5.75
C SER A 112 -7.41 -7.40 6.83
N ALA A 113 -7.40 -6.91 8.06
CA ALA A 113 -8.11 -7.51 9.18
C ALA A 113 -9.64 -7.52 8.96
N ALA A 114 -10.20 -6.44 8.45
CA ALA A 114 -11.62 -6.35 8.13
C ALA A 114 -12.04 -7.34 7.03
N ALA A 115 -11.21 -7.51 6.01
CA ALA A 115 -11.44 -8.48 4.95
C ALA A 115 -11.42 -9.93 5.48
N GLU A 116 -10.50 -10.24 6.37
CA GLU A 116 -10.44 -11.56 7.03
C GLU A 116 -11.68 -11.82 7.90
N ALA A 117 -12.11 -10.83 8.69
CA ALA A 117 -13.31 -10.96 9.53
C ALA A 117 -14.57 -11.22 8.68
N SER A 118 -14.69 -10.52 7.55
CA SER A 118 -15.82 -10.71 6.62
C SER A 118 -15.81 -12.10 5.99
N ARG A 119 -14.64 -12.61 5.62
CA ARG A 119 -14.47 -13.97 5.10
C ARG A 119 -14.88 -15.03 6.12
N ARG A 120 -14.42 -14.88 7.36
CA ARG A 120 -14.79 -15.81 8.46
C ARG A 120 -16.29 -15.87 8.68
N LYS A 121 -16.96 -14.71 8.73
CA LYS A 121 -18.41 -14.66 8.88
C LYS A 121 -19.14 -15.43 7.77
N ARG A 122 -18.74 -15.23 6.52
CA ARG A 122 -19.32 -15.93 5.36
C ARG A 122 -19.16 -17.44 5.49
N THR A 123 -17.96 -17.92 5.79
CA THR A 123 -17.69 -19.35 5.96
C THR A 123 -18.52 -19.97 7.08
N LEU A 124 -18.71 -19.28 8.22
CA LEU A 124 -19.54 -19.76 9.32
C LEU A 124 -21.01 -19.84 8.93
N GLN A 125 -21.52 -18.86 8.19
CA GLN A 125 -22.89 -18.87 7.68
C GLN A 125 -23.14 -20.02 6.69
N GLU A 126 -22.19 -20.28 5.79
CA GLU A 126 -22.27 -21.40 4.82
C GLU A 126 -22.26 -22.76 5.53
N ARG A 127 -21.50 -22.91 6.62
CA ARG A 127 -21.47 -24.15 7.41
C ARG A 127 -22.71 -24.36 8.27
N ALA A 128 -23.40 -23.30 8.65
CA ALA A 128 -24.63 -23.35 9.44
C ALA A 128 -25.88 -23.56 8.58
N ALA A 129 -25.80 -23.34 7.29
CA ALA A 129 -26.89 -23.58 6.33
C ALA A 129 -26.89 -25.01 5.85
#